data_42897cadd0246bcad058c0325b898b54
#
_entry.id   42897cadd0246bcad058c0325b898b54
#
_cell.length_a   1.000
_cell.length_b   1.000
_cell.length_c   1.000
_cell.angle_alpha   90.00
_cell.angle_beta   90.00
_cell.angle_gamma   90.00
#
_symmetry.space_group_name_H-M   'P 1'
#
loop_
_entity.id
_entity.type
_entity.pdbx_description
1 polymer ?
#
loop_
_entity_poly.entity_id
_entity_poly.type
_entity_poly.pdbx_seq_one_letter_code
_entity_poly.pdbx_strand_id
1 'polypeptide(L)'
;MTLAASETLRPHEECVPVPDAFDAGLWFIGRIRTPWAQRAECPRRGDPVNGPDCRIVLDARWLSALEGVAGKDRMQVLYWMHLSRRDVVRQNPFFGDGSLGTFALRSPLRPNPIASSLVRLLRVEGNVLTVRGLDCIDGTPLVDLKPEFGLLP
;
A
#
# COMPACT_ATOMS: atom_id res chain seq x y z
N MET A 1 17.86 -11.56 1.50
CA MET A 1 16.87 -10.57 1.00
C MET A 1 17.60 -9.28 0.72
N THR A 2 17.86 -9.00 -0.53
CA THR A 2 18.60 -7.80 -0.96
C THR A 2 17.69 -6.60 -0.71
N LEU A 3 18.07 -5.75 0.23
CA LEU A 3 17.45 -4.43 0.39
C LEU A 3 17.60 -3.70 -0.95
N ALA A 4 16.50 -3.21 -1.48
CA ALA A 4 16.49 -2.43 -2.70
C ALA A 4 17.50 -1.28 -2.60
N ALA A 5 18.13 -0.98 -3.74
CA ALA A 5 19.17 0.01 -3.89
C ALA A 5 18.89 1.27 -3.05
N SER A 6 19.90 1.72 -2.35
CA SER A 6 19.92 2.88 -1.47
C SER A 6 19.24 4.09 -2.11
N GLU A 7 18.00 4.37 -1.73
CA GLU A 7 17.54 5.75 -1.85
C GLU A 7 18.47 6.59 -0.96
N THR A 8 19.20 7.49 -1.58
CA THR A 8 20.08 8.41 -0.86
C THR A 8 19.22 9.26 0.08
N LEU A 9 19.63 9.37 1.32
CA LEU A 9 18.95 10.24 2.28
C LEU A 9 18.98 11.69 1.80
N ARG A 10 17.86 12.35 1.95
CA ARG A 10 17.74 13.79 1.72
C ARG A 10 18.28 14.57 2.93
N PRO A 11 18.58 15.88 2.76
CA PRO A 11 18.97 16.72 3.90
C PRO A 11 17.96 16.61 5.05
N HIS A 12 18.48 16.52 6.27
CA HIS A 12 17.69 16.41 7.52
C HIS A 12 16.89 15.13 7.69
N GLU A 13 17.10 14.11 6.85
CA GLU A 13 16.54 12.78 7.06
C GLU A 13 17.39 11.97 8.03
N GLU A 14 16.73 11.16 8.84
CA GLU A 14 17.38 10.33 9.86
C GLU A 14 16.99 8.87 9.70
N CYS A 15 17.97 8.01 9.92
CA CYS A 15 17.79 6.56 9.98
C CYS A 15 18.12 6.03 11.38
N VAL A 16 17.55 4.89 11.70
CA VAL A 16 17.89 4.10 12.89
C VAL A 16 18.25 2.67 12.50
N PRO A 17 19.08 1.97 13.29
CA PRO A 17 19.26 0.54 13.10
C PRO A 17 17.93 -0.19 13.23
N VAL A 18 17.64 -1.10 12.30
CA VAL A 18 16.45 -1.95 12.40
C VAL A 18 16.73 -3.12 13.37
N PRO A 19 15.70 -3.69 14.01
CA PRO A 19 15.84 -4.89 14.83
C PRO A 19 16.42 -6.07 14.06
N ASP A 20 17.15 -6.94 14.75
CA ASP A 20 17.80 -8.11 14.14
C ASP A 20 16.80 -9.19 13.70
N ALA A 21 15.62 -9.21 14.29
CA ALA A 21 14.56 -10.19 13.99
C ALA A 21 13.19 -9.55 13.98
N PHE A 22 12.29 -10.17 13.25
CA PHE A 22 10.87 -9.78 13.22
C PHE A 22 10.10 -10.42 14.38
N ASP A 23 9.17 -9.67 14.96
CA ASP A 23 8.28 -10.18 16.03
C ASP A 23 7.19 -11.10 15.50
N ALA A 24 6.76 -10.89 14.24
CA ALA A 24 5.68 -11.63 13.61
C ALA A 24 5.86 -11.75 12.10
N GLY A 25 5.15 -12.67 11.48
CA GLY A 25 5.10 -12.84 10.03
C GLY A 25 3.83 -12.32 9.40
N LEU A 26 3.86 -12.10 8.09
CA LEU A 26 2.73 -11.78 7.24
C LEU A 26 2.60 -12.79 6.12
N TRP A 27 1.36 -13.14 5.75
CA TRP A 27 1.08 -13.73 4.46
C TRP A 27 0.63 -12.66 3.48
N PHE A 28 1.18 -12.65 2.28
CA PHE A 28 0.60 -11.90 1.19
C PHE A 28 -0.56 -12.72 0.62
N ILE A 29 -1.75 -12.18 0.72
CA ILE A 29 -2.97 -12.90 0.36
C ILE A 29 -3.34 -12.77 -1.12
N GLY A 30 -2.57 -12.02 -1.88
CA GLY A 30 -2.76 -11.79 -3.30
C GLY A 30 -1.81 -10.74 -3.85
N ARG A 31 -2.14 -10.26 -5.04
CA ARG A 31 -1.36 -9.23 -5.75
C ARG A 31 -2.27 -8.15 -6.31
N ILE A 32 -1.75 -6.94 -6.31
CA ILE A 32 -2.41 -5.78 -6.92
C ILE A 32 -1.87 -5.60 -8.33
N ARG A 33 -2.76 -5.38 -9.29
CA ARG A 33 -2.45 -5.13 -10.69
C ARG A 33 -2.87 -3.71 -11.06
N THR A 34 -1.90 -2.90 -11.41
CA THR A 34 -2.08 -1.51 -11.80
C THR A 34 -1.41 -1.23 -13.15
N PRO A 35 -1.71 -0.09 -13.81
CA PRO A 35 -1.05 0.26 -15.06
C PRO A 35 0.40 0.77 -14.90
N TRP A 36 0.91 0.88 -13.67
CA TRP A 36 2.21 1.49 -13.40
C TRP A 36 3.28 0.43 -13.11
N ALA A 37 4.25 0.32 -14.00
CA ALA A 37 5.37 -0.62 -13.85
C ALA A 37 6.46 -0.10 -12.90
N GLN A 38 6.59 1.22 -12.78
CA GLN A 38 7.65 1.87 -12.01
C GLN A 38 7.07 2.91 -11.06
N ARG A 39 7.78 3.15 -9.96
CA ARG A 39 7.38 4.12 -8.94
C ARG A 39 7.16 5.54 -9.50
N ALA A 40 7.98 5.96 -10.44
CA ALA A 40 7.88 7.28 -11.07
C ALA A 40 6.57 7.49 -11.86
N GLU A 41 5.93 6.41 -12.28
CA GLU A 41 4.67 6.43 -13.02
C GLU A 41 3.45 6.49 -12.08
N CYS A 42 3.63 6.12 -10.82
CA CYS A 42 2.54 6.08 -9.86
C CYS A 42 2.07 7.48 -9.49
N PRO A 43 0.74 7.70 -9.34
CA PRO A 43 0.23 8.94 -8.79
C PRO A 43 0.61 9.09 -7.32
N ARG A 44 0.68 10.32 -6.83
CA ARG A 44 0.92 10.59 -5.40
C ARG A 44 -0.20 10.11 -4.50
N ARG A 45 -1.41 10.06 -5.04
CA ARG A 45 -2.63 9.63 -4.36
C ARG A 45 -3.52 8.93 -5.36
N GLY A 46 -4.14 7.84 -4.94
CA GLY A 46 -5.16 7.17 -5.72
C GLY A 46 -6.42 8.04 -5.86
N ASP A 47 -7.09 7.92 -7.00
CA ASP A 47 -8.36 8.61 -7.28
C ASP A 47 -9.48 7.59 -7.44
N PRO A 48 -10.35 7.42 -6.43
CA PRO A 48 -11.44 6.45 -6.50
C PRO A 48 -12.58 6.85 -7.46
N VAL A 49 -12.57 8.07 -7.94
CA VAL A 49 -13.62 8.58 -8.85
C VAL A 49 -13.17 8.52 -10.31
N ASN A 50 -12.02 9.11 -10.63
CA ASN A 50 -11.55 9.29 -12.00
C ASN A 50 -10.30 8.46 -12.34
N GLY A 51 -9.73 7.78 -11.36
CA GLY A 51 -8.54 6.95 -11.57
C GLY A 51 -8.83 5.74 -12.47
N PRO A 52 -7.76 5.07 -12.93
CA PRO A 52 -7.90 3.88 -13.75
C PRO A 52 -8.47 2.71 -12.94
N ASP A 53 -9.11 1.78 -13.65
CA ASP A 53 -9.48 0.50 -13.09
C ASP A 53 -8.22 -0.31 -12.81
N CYS A 54 -8.10 -0.77 -11.56
CA CYS A 54 -7.07 -1.68 -11.10
C CYS A 54 -7.70 -3.00 -10.69
N ARG A 55 -6.89 -4.04 -10.58
CA ARG A 55 -7.36 -5.36 -10.15
C ARG A 55 -6.62 -5.80 -8.90
N ILE A 56 -7.35 -6.42 -8.00
CA ILE A 56 -6.81 -7.13 -6.86
C ILE A 56 -7.06 -8.61 -7.13
N VAL A 57 -6.00 -9.38 -7.26
CA VAL A 57 -6.07 -10.83 -7.54
C VAL A 57 -5.73 -11.57 -6.25
N LEU A 58 -6.75 -12.17 -5.64
CA LEU A 58 -6.59 -12.95 -4.41
C LEU A 58 -6.07 -14.35 -4.74
N ASP A 59 -5.24 -14.90 -3.88
CA ASP A 59 -4.86 -16.31 -3.99
C ASP A 59 -6.09 -17.20 -3.76
N ALA A 60 -6.21 -18.26 -4.56
CA ALA A 60 -7.40 -19.12 -4.58
C ALA A 60 -7.76 -19.70 -3.20
N ARG A 61 -6.78 -19.94 -2.33
CA ARG A 61 -7.01 -20.44 -0.97
C ARG A 61 -7.86 -19.52 -0.09
N TRP A 62 -7.92 -18.24 -0.42
CA TRP A 62 -8.65 -17.24 0.33
C TRP A 62 -10.02 -16.89 -0.28
N LEU A 63 -10.43 -17.59 -1.33
CA LEU A 63 -11.64 -17.26 -2.10
C LEU A 63 -12.90 -17.17 -1.21
N SER A 64 -13.07 -18.08 -0.26
CA SER A 64 -14.24 -18.05 0.64
C SER A 64 -14.31 -16.81 1.52
N ALA A 65 -13.18 -16.13 1.74
CA ALA A 65 -13.14 -14.88 2.50
C ALA A 65 -13.77 -13.69 1.75
N LEU A 66 -14.06 -13.83 0.46
CA LEU A 66 -14.76 -12.82 -0.33
C LEU A 66 -16.30 -12.85 -0.20
N GLU A 67 -16.85 -13.81 0.51
CA GLU A 67 -18.30 -13.88 0.72
C GLU A 67 -18.84 -12.57 1.32
N GLY A 68 -19.83 -11.97 0.66
CA GLY A 68 -20.42 -10.70 1.09
C GLY A 68 -19.67 -9.44 0.63
N VAL A 69 -18.49 -9.56 0.01
CA VAL A 69 -17.72 -8.39 -0.47
C VAL A 69 -18.40 -7.70 -1.66
N ALA A 70 -19.01 -8.47 -2.56
CA ALA A 70 -19.63 -7.92 -3.78
C ALA A 70 -20.73 -6.88 -3.51
N GLY A 71 -21.33 -6.89 -2.33
CA GLY A 71 -22.34 -5.90 -1.91
C GLY A 71 -21.78 -4.61 -1.32
N LYS A 72 -20.47 -4.43 -1.30
CA LYS A 72 -19.81 -3.24 -0.76
C LYS A 72 -19.51 -2.23 -1.86
N ASP A 73 -19.64 -0.95 -1.54
CA ASP A 73 -19.28 0.14 -2.47
C ASP A 73 -17.80 0.52 -2.36
N ARG A 74 -17.24 0.43 -1.16
CA ARG A 74 -15.87 0.86 -0.85
C ARG A 74 -15.15 -0.17 0.02
N MET A 75 -13.86 -0.30 -0.24
CA MET A 75 -12.98 -1.18 0.51
C MET A 75 -11.72 -0.42 0.95
N GLN A 76 -11.26 -0.72 2.14
CA GLN A 76 -9.92 -0.35 2.58
C GLN A 76 -8.97 -1.47 2.17
N VAL A 77 -7.98 -1.13 1.36
CA VAL A 77 -6.96 -2.05 0.86
C VAL A 77 -5.66 -1.79 1.59
N LEU A 78 -5.13 -2.80 2.26
CA LEU A 78 -3.82 -2.75 2.90
C LEU A 78 -2.83 -3.54 2.04
N TYR A 79 -1.69 -2.93 1.75
CA TYR A 79 -0.69 -3.54 0.88
C TYR A 79 0.73 -3.23 1.35
N TRP A 80 1.65 -4.07 0.90
CA TRP A 80 3.03 -4.03 1.34
C TRP A 80 3.89 -3.29 0.32
N MET A 81 4.49 -2.18 0.75
CA MET A 81 5.41 -1.39 -0.09
C MET A 81 6.80 -2.04 -0.07
N HIS A 82 6.90 -3.18 -0.76
CA HIS A 82 8.00 -4.13 -0.69
C HIS A 82 9.36 -3.60 -1.17
N LEU A 83 9.36 -2.47 -1.88
CA LEU A 83 10.59 -1.83 -2.37
C LEU A 83 11.06 -0.67 -1.48
N SER A 84 10.38 -0.43 -0.35
CA SER A 84 10.66 0.72 0.50
C SER A 84 11.66 0.39 1.61
N ARG A 85 12.48 1.36 1.97
CA ARG A 85 13.36 1.30 3.14
C ARG A 85 12.53 1.26 4.42
N ARG A 86 13.08 0.59 5.44
CA ARG A 86 12.40 0.40 6.74
C ARG A 86 13.08 1.13 7.90
N ASP A 87 14.21 1.75 7.66
CA ASP A 87 15.09 2.34 8.66
C ASP A 87 14.97 3.87 8.80
N VAL A 88 14.23 4.52 7.91
CA VAL A 88 14.05 5.97 7.90
C VAL A 88 12.98 6.38 8.90
N VAL A 89 13.34 7.22 9.87
CA VAL A 89 12.44 7.67 10.96
C VAL A 89 12.09 9.16 10.87
N ARG A 90 12.88 9.95 10.15
CA ARG A 90 12.58 11.35 9.83
C ARG A 90 12.75 11.58 8.34
N GLN A 91 11.82 12.28 7.72
CA GLN A 91 11.78 12.49 6.28
C GLN A 91 11.63 13.96 5.94
N ASN A 92 12.19 14.34 4.80
CA ASN A 92 12.08 15.68 4.23
C ASN A 92 11.37 15.61 2.86
N PRO A 93 10.03 15.47 2.84
CA PRO A 93 9.28 15.24 1.60
C PRO A 93 9.30 16.43 0.64
N PHE A 94 9.58 17.63 1.15
CA PHE A 94 9.54 18.87 0.37
C PHE A 94 10.92 19.47 0.07
N PHE A 95 12.00 18.76 0.43
CA PHE A 95 13.39 19.25 0.28
C PHE A 95 13.64 20.62 0.94
N GLY A 96 12.86 20.94 1.98
CA GLY A 96 13.02 22.18 2.75
C GLY A 96 14.09 22.09 3.83
N ASP A 97 14.10 23.06 4.74
CA ASP A 97 15.09 23.17 5.83
C ASP A 97 14.75 22.35 7.08
N GLY A 98 13.66 21.59 7.03
CA GLY A 98 13.20 20.79 8.14
C GLY A 98 12.78 19.38 7.73
N SER A 99 12.48 18.58 8.74
CA SER A 99 12.00 17.22 8.56
C SER A 99 10.84 16.92 9.49
N LEU A 100 10.07 15.89 9.14
CA LEU A 100 8.96 15.36 9.93
C LEU A 100 9.25 13.93 10.33
N GLY A 101 8.74 13.52 11.48
CA GLY A 101 8.73 12.11 11.85
C GLY A 101 7.91 11.28 10.85
N THR A 102 8.37 10.09 10.53
CA THR A 102 7.73 9.19 9.57
C THR A 102 6.24 8.96 9.86
N PHE A 103 5.86 8.89 11.14
CA PHE A 103 4.48 8.63 11.51
C PHE A 103 3.54 9.85 11.35
N ALA A 104 4.09 11.02 11.09
CA ALA A 104 3.32 12.20 10.66
C ALA A 104 3.05 12.23 9.15
N LEU A 105 3.52 11.23 8.41
CA LEU A 105 3.45 11.12 6.96
C LEU A 105 2.80 9.80 6.53
N ARG A 106 2.26 9.78 5.32
CA ARG A 106 1.79 8.57 4.64
C ARG A 106 2.83 7.99 3.67
N SER A 107 4.08 8.39 3.81
CA SER A 107 5.19 7.88 3.01
C SER A 107 5.36 6.37 3.19
N PRO A 108 5.76 5.64 2.14
CA PRO A 108 6.05 4.21 2.24
C PRO A 108 7.31 3.88 3.04
N LEU A 109 8.24 4.85 3.22
CA LEU A 109 9.46 4.67 4.01
C LEU A 109 9.11 4.66 5.49
N ARG A 110 8.94 3.47 6.06
CA ARG A 110 8.52 3.27 7.46
C ARG A 110 8.91 1.88 7.96
N PRO A 111 8.99 1.68 9.29
CA PRO A 111 9.43 0.40 9.87
C PRO A 111 8.64 -0.80 9.33
N ASN A 112 7.33 -0.68 9.27
CA ASN A 112 6.45 -1.64 8.59
C ASN A 112 5.79 -0.91 7.42
N PRO A 113 6.28 -1.08 6.18
CA PRO A 113 5.82 -0.32 5.04
C PRO A 113 4.45 -0.82 4.53
N ILE A 114 3.46 -0.75 5.41
CA ILE A 114 2.07 -1.08 5.12
C ILE A 114 1.38 0.19 4.66
N ALA A 115 0.90 0.17 3.41
CA ALA A 115 0.08 1.23 2.86
C ALA A 115 -1.40 0.89 3.02
N SER A 116 -2.22 1.92 3.01
CA SER A 116 -3.67 1.81 3.13
C SER A 116 -4.32 2.78 2.16
N SER A 117 -5.17 2.27 1.28
CA SER A 117 -5.94 3.07 0.35
C SER A 117 -7.42 2.74 0.46
N LEU A 118 -8.24 3.78 0.48
CA LEU A 118 -9.67 3.64 0.32
C LEU A 118 -10.00 3.62 -1.16
N VAL A 119 -10.58 2.51 -1.62
CA VAL A 119 -10.91 2.31 -3.02
C VAL A 119 -12.40 2.14 -3.23
N ARG A 120 -12.87 2.52 -4.41
CA ARG A 120 -14.20 2.16 -4.88
C ARG A 120 -14.17 0.74 -5.44
N LEU A 121 -15.06 -0.11 -4.96
CA LEU A 121 -15.26 -1.45 -5.49
C LEU A 121 -16.22 -1.38 -6.70
N LEU A 122 -15.76 -1.82 -7.86
CA LEU A 122 -16.56 -1.82 -9.07
C LEU A 122 -17.26 -3.15 -9.29
N ARG A 123 -16.54 -4.27 -9.11
CA ARG A 123 -17.09 -5.63 -9.23
C ARG A 123 -16.17 -6.67 -8.62
N VAL A 124 -16.73 -7.82 -8.34
CA VAL A 124 -16.03 -9.02 -7.90
C VAL A 124 -16.35 -10.15 -8.85
N GLU A 125 -15.33 -10.77 -9.41
CA GLU A 125 -15.44 -11.87 -10.37
C GLU A 125 -14.49 -13.00 -9.97
N GLY A 126 -15.02 -14.04 -9.32
CA GLY A 126 -14.19 -15.10 -8.75
C GLY A 126 -13.25 -14.54 -7.68
N ASN A 127 -11.96 -14.72 -7.86
CA ASN A 127 -10.92 -14.21 -6.96
C ASN A 127 -10.36 -12.82 -7.36
N VAL A 128 -11.01 -12.13 -8.27
CA VAL A 128 -10.57 -10.82 -8.79
C VAL A 128 -11.56 -9.73 -8.39
N LEU A 129 -11.04 -8.71 -7.72
CA LEU A 129 -11.77 -7.48 -7.45
C LEU A 129 -11.29 -6.40 -8.42
N THR A 130 -12.21 -5.73 -9.11
CA THR A 130 -11.91 -4.53 -9.89
C THR A 130 -12.23 -3.31 -9.06
N VAL A 131 -11.26 -2.43 -8.89
CA VAL A 131 -11.32 -1.26 -8.00
C VAL A 131 -10.75 -0.01 -8.65
N ARG A 132 -11.09 1.17 -8.10
CA ARG A 132 -10.44 2.45 -8.40
C ARG A 132 -9.92 3.09 -7.13
N GLY A 133 -8.76 3.75 -7.19
CA GLY A 133 -8.21 4.50 -6.08
C GLY A 133 -6.89 3.97 -5.56
N LEU A 134 -6.26 3.02 -6.24
CA LEU A 134 -4.92 2.56 -5.91
C LEU A 134 -3.85 3.49 -6.50
N ASP A 135 -2.66 3.47 -5.91
CA ASP A 135 -1.53 4.32 -6.28
C ASP A 135 -0.18 3.59 -6.25
N CYS A 136 -0.20 2.28 -6.20
CA CYS A 136 1.00 1.44 -6.08
C CYS A 136 1.42 0.84 -7.43
N ILE A 137 2.67 0.39 -7.51
CA ILE A 137 3.19 -0.28 -8.70
C ILE A 137 2.49 -1.62 -8.95
N ASP A 138 2.49 -2.03 -10.19
CA ASP A 138 1.98 -3.34 -10.60
C ASP A 138 2.72 -4.47 -9.87
N GLY A 139 1.96 -5.46 -9.40
CA GLY A 139 2.49 -6.60 -8.66
C GLY A 139 2.71 -6.37 -7.16
N THR A 140 2.31 -5.23 -6.62
CA THR A 140 2.42 -4.96 -5.18
C THR A 140 1.70 -6.03 -4.37
N PRO A 141 2.35 -6.60 -3.33
CA PRO A 141 1.75 -7.62 -2.47
C PRO A 141 0.56 -7.09 -1.67
N LEU A 142 -0.52 -7.84 -1.66
CA LEU A 142 -1.70 -7.54 -0.86
C LEU A 142 -1.56 -8.12 0.55
N VAL A 143 -1.84 -7.29 1.56
CA VAL A 143 -1.81 -7.69 2.97
C VAL A 143 -3.20 -8.03 3.50
N ASP A 144 -4.18 -7.15 3.28
CA ASP A 144 -5.52 -7.30 3.84
C ASP A 144 -6.56 -6.49 3.06
N LEU A 145 -7.81 -6.89 3.22
CA LEU A 145 -8.99 -6.19 2.69
C LEU A 145 -9.99 -6.00 3.83
N LYS A 146 -10.49 -4.80 3.99
CA LYS A 146 -11.52 -4.49 4.99
C LYS A 146 -12.66 -3.71 4.32
N PRO A 147 -13.92 -3.96 4.68
CA PRO A 147 -14.99 -3.07 4.25
C PRO A 147 -14.81 -1.70 4.90
N GLU A 148 -15.20 -0.64 4.22
CA GLU A 148 -15.39 0.64 4.85
C GLU A 148 -16.85 0.81 5.20
N PHE A 149 -17.11 0.96 6.48
CA PHE A 149 -18.40 1.45 6.98
C PHE A 149 -18.27 2.96 7.07
N GLY A 150 -18.99 3.73 6.29
CA GLY A 150 -18.91 5.20 6.30
C GLY A 150 -18.84 5.79 7.71
N LEU A 151 -18.58 7.07 7.83
CA LEU A 151 -18.54 7.74 9.13
C LEU A 151 -19.75 7.30 9.96
N LEU A 152 -19.50 6.78 11.14
CA LEU A 152 -20.56 6.49 12.10
C LEU A 152 -21.36 7.78 12.30
N PRO A 153 -22.67 7.72 12.34
CA PRO A 153 -23.50 8.89 12.61
C PRO A 153 -23.18 9.50 13.96
#